data_19ef68a0e564b32dbdb07977f150257c
#
_entry.id   19ef68a0e564b32dbdb07977f150257c
#
_cell.length_a   1.000
_cell.length_b   1.000
_cell.length_c   1.000
_cell.angle_alpha   90.00
_cell.angle_beta   90.00
_cell.angle_gamma   90.00
#
_symmetry.space_group_name_H-M   'P 1'
#
loop_
_entity.id
_entity.type
_entity.pdbx_description
1 polymer ?
#
loop_
_entity_poly.entity_id
_entity_poly.type
_entity_poly.pdbx_seq_one_letter_code
_entity_poly.pdbx_strand_id
1 'polypeptide(L)'
;REMNRLLHLQNAGDFDNLVLGAGDLYVTVYGGRTRLVGILLGRGLNIDEAKAELAGVTLESLVVAGRVAKAIRVKAEKGLVNLQDFPLLMHIDEIITQKKPVNIPWESFTFERA
;
A
#
# COMPACT_ATOMS: atom_id res chain seq x y z
N ARG A 1 -9.00 3.90 -5.28
CA ARG A 1 -10.04 3.64 -4.27
C ARG A 1 -9.54 3.75 -2.85
N GLU A 2 -8.58 2.94 -2.43
CA GLU A 2 -8.07 2.96 -1.06
C GLU A 2 -7.49 4.34 -0.70
N MET A 3 -6.77 4.98 -1.60
CA MET A 3 -6.27 6.34 -1.42
C MET A 3 -7.40 7.34 -1.18
N ASN A 4 -8.48 7.29 -1.96
CA ASN A 4 -9.64 8.16 -1.75
C ASN A 4 -10.30 7.91 -0.38
N ARG A 5 -10.43 6.65 0.01
CA ARG A 5 -10.94 6.30 1.34
C ARG A 5 -10.06 6.84 2.46
N LEU A 6 -8.74 6.75 2.32
CA LEU A 6 -7.80 7.34 3.30
C LEU A 6 -7.97 8.86 3.39
N LEU A 7 -8.13 9.54 2.26
CA LEU A 7 -8.35 10.99 2.23
C LEU A 7 -9.67 11.39 2.90
N HIS A 8 -10.76 10.65 2.67
CA HIS A 8 -12.02 10.85 3.37
C HIS A 8 -11.89 10.71 4.89
N LEU A 9 -11.13 9.73 5.37
CA LEU A 9 -10.87 9.55 6.79
C LEU A 9 -10.11 10.73 7.43
N GLN A 10 -9.38 11.48 6.63
CA GLN A 10 -8.66 12.70 7.05
C GLN A 10 -9.47 13.98 6.86
N ASN A 11 -10.75 13.89 6.53
CA ASN A 11 -11.61 15.03 6.22
C ASN A 11 -11.03 15.95 5.12
N ALA A 12 -10.35 15.37 4.17
CA ALA A 12 -9.69 16.10 3.08
C ALA A 12 -10.66 16.62 1.99
N GLY A 13 -11.99 16.45 2.20
CA GLY A 13 -13.03 16.87 1.28
C GLY A 13 -13.26 15.89 0.13
N ASP A 14 -14.22 16.22 -0.74
CA ASP A 14 -14.63 15.37 -1.88
C ASP A 14 -13.72 15.59 -3.10
N PHE A 15 -12.43 15.60 -2.90
CA PHE A 15 -11.48 15.71 -4.00
C PHE A 15 -11.34 14.37 -4.71
N ASP A 16 -11.62 14.35 -6.01
CA ASP A 16 -11.20 13.25 -6.86
C ASP A 16 -9.70 13.41 -7.17
N ASN A 17 -8.88 12.67 -6.43
CA ASN A 17 -7.43 12.66 -6.60
C ASN A 17 -6.96 11.67 -7.66
N LEU A 18 -7.86 11.14 -8.48
CA LEU A 18 -7.51 10.13 -9.48
C LEU A 18 -6.44 10.64 -10.44
N VAL A 19 -6.58 11.87 -10.94
CA VAL A 19 -5.62 12.46 -11.88
C VAL A 19 -4.27 12.70 -11.23
N LEU A 20 -4.25 13.31 -10.05
CA LEU A 20 -3.00 13.58 -9.31
C LEU A 20 -2.33 12.29 -8.84
N GLY A 21 -3.09 11.37 -8.27
CA GLY A 21 -2.59 10.09 -7.78
C GLY A 21 -2.10 9.18 -8.90
N ALA A 22 -2.82 9.08 -10.00
CA ALA A 22 -2.41 8.28 -11.15
C ALA A 22 -1.18 8.89 -11.84
N GLY A 23 -1.10 10.22 -11.94
CA GLY A 23 0.05 10.92 -12.50
C GLY A 23 1.32 10.70 -11.67
N ASP A 24 1.23 10.84 -10.35
CA ASP A 24 2.34 10.57 -9.44
C ASP A 24 2.79 9.11 -9.50
N LEU A 25 1.85 8.16 -9.51
CA LEU A 25 2.14 6.75 -9.65
C LEU A 25 2.85 6.43 -10.96
N TYR A 26 2.41 7.02 -12.07
CA TYR A 26 3.01 6.82 -13.38
C TYR A 26 4.49 7.20 -13.38
N VAL A 27 4.83 8.36 -12.83
CA VAL A 27 6.23 8.83 -12.74
C VAL A 27 7.02 7.95 -11.76
N THR A 28 6.47 7.61 -10.62
CA THR A 28 7.14 6.85 -9.55
C THR A 28 7.45 5.42 -9.97
N VAL A 29 6.59 4.79 -10.76
CA VAL A 29 6.81 3.42 -11.29
C VAL A 29 8.11 3.34 -12.10
N TYR A 30 8.50 4.39 -12.78
CA TYR A 30 9.72 4.39 -13.58
C TYR A 30 10.98 4.84 -12.84
N GLY A 31 10.86 5.53 -11.71
CA GLY A 31 12.02 6.13 -11.05
C GLY A 31 12.08 5.96 -9.53
N GLY A 32 11.02 5.47 -8.90
CA GLY A 32 10.94 5.38 -7.44
C GLY A 32 11.76 4.23 -6.83
N ARG A 33 12.28 4.46 -5.63
CA ARG A 33 13.06 3.45 -4.87
C ARG A 33 12.20 2.25 -4.47
N THR A 34 10.95 2.47 -4.14
CA THR A 34 9.99 1.41 -3.77
C THR A 34 9.77 0.42 -4.92
N ARG A 35 9.90 0.86 -6.17
CA ARG A 35 9.86 -0.02 -7.34
C ARG A 35 10.89 -1.15 -7.25
N LEU A 36 12.08 -0.86 -6.74
CA LEU A 36 13.14 -1.86 -6.59
C LEU A 36 12.72 -2.96 -5.61
N VAL A 37 12.07 -2.59 -4.51
CA VAL A 37 11.47 -3.56 -3.57
C VAL A 37 10.43 -4.43 -4.28
N GLY A 38 9.52 -3.81 -5.02
CA GLY A 38 8.49 -4.51 -5.78
C GLY A 38 9.05 -5.51 -6.78
N ILE A 39 10.14 -5.17 -7.48
CA ILE A 39 10.82 -6.07 -8.41
C ILE A 39 11.38 -7.31 -7.67
N LEU A 40 12.04 -7.12 -6.54
CA LEU A 40 12.61 -8.22 -5.76
C LEU A 40 11.54 -9.12 -5.17
N LEU A 41 10.48 -8.53 -4.61
CA LEU A 41 9.32 -9.29 -4.12
C LEU A 41 8.65 -10.09 -5.25
N GLY A 42 8.52 -9.50 -6.43
CA GLY A 42 7.97 -10.16 -7.61
C GLY A 42 8.83 -11.32 -8.12
N ARG A 43 10.11 -11.33 -7.79
CA ARG A 43 11.04 -12.44 -8.07
C ARG A 43 10.98 -13.55 -7.02
N GLY A 44 10.16 -13.40 -5.98
CA GLY A 44 9.96 -14.40 -4.94
C GLY A 44 10.74 -14.19 -3.65
N LEU A 45 11.49 -13.07 -3.50
CA LEU A 45 12.16 -12.73 -2.25
C LEU A 45 11.13 -12.29 -1.20
N ASN A 46 11.39 -12.57 0.07
CA ASN A 46 10.64 -11.95 1.14
C ASN A 46 11.14 -10.52 1.42
N ILE A 47 10.45 -9.80 2.31
CA ILE A 47 10.79 -8.39 2.59
C ILE A 47 12.20 -8.23 3.18
N ASP A 48 12.64 -9.15 4.02
CA ASP A 48 13.96 -9.08 4.64
C ASP A 48 15.07 -9.32 3.61
N GLU A 49 14.89 -10.28 2.73
CA GLU A 49 15.79 -10.56 1.61
C GLU A 49 15.86 -9.36 0.65
N ALA A 50 14.72 -8.78 0.32
CA ALA A 50 14.64 -7.59 -0.53
C ALA A 50 15.37 -6.40 0.10
N LYS A 51 15.19 -6.16 1.40
CA LYS A 51 15.92 -5.11 2.14
C LYS A 51 17.42 -5.35 2.16
N ALA A 52 17.86 -6.60 2.31
CA ALA A 52 19.27 -6.95 2.29
C ALA A 52 19.91 -6.65 0.92
N GLU A 53 19.23 -6.97 -0.16
CA GLU A 53 19.68 -6.65 -1.53
C GLU A 53 19.76 -5.13 -1.77
N LEU A 54 18.93 -4.35 -1.11
CA LEU A 54 18.86 -2.90 -1.21
C LEU A 54 19.55 -2.19 -0.04
N ALA A 55 20.53 -2.82 0.58
CA ALA A 55 21.29 -2.22 1.67
C ALA A 55 21.87 -0.85 1.26
N GLY A 56 21.64 0.17 2.09
CA GLY A 56 22.02 1.56 1.81
C GLY A 56 20.99 2.38 1.02
N VAL A 57 19.91 1.78 0.56
CA VAL A 57 18.80 2.51 -0.06
C VAL A 57 17.76 2.86 1.02
N THR A 58 17.36 4.13 1.07
CA THR A 58 16.32 4.58 2.00
C THR A 58 14.95 4.14 1.47
N LEU A 59 14.20 3.39 2.29
CA LEU A 59 12.89 2.83 1.95
C LEU A 59 11.80 3.39 2.89
N GLU A 60 11.64 4.71 2.90
CA GLU A 60 10.68 5.40 3.76
C GLU A 60 9.24 4.95 3.52
N SER A 61 8.89 4.61 2.29
CA SER A 61 7.56 4.15 1.93
C SER A 61 7.12 2.90 2.69
N LEU A 62 8.04 2.01 3.02
CA LEU A 62 7.74 0.82 3.82
C LEU A 62 7.35 1.20 5.25
N VAL A 63 8.02 2.18 5.83
CA VAL A 63 7.71 2.71 7.15
C VAL A 63 6.34 3.40 7.14
N VAL A 64 6.08 4.24 6.14
CA VAL A 64 4.80 4.94 5.99
C VAL A 64 3.66 3.94 5.81
N ALA A 65 3.81 2.96 4.92
CA ALA A 65 2.80 1.93 4.69
C ALA A 65 2.46 1.15 5.97
N GLY A 66 3.47 0.75 6.74
CA GLY A 66 3.27 0.07 8.01
C GLY A 66 2.53 0.91 9.05
N ARG A 67 2.86 2.20 9.15
CA ARG A 67 2.18 3.14 10.06
C ARG A 67 0.73 3.38 9.66
N VAL A 68 0.47 3.57 8.38
CA VAL A 68 -0.89 3.76 7.86
C VAL A 68 -1.74 2.51 8.09
N ALA A 69 -1.20 1.33 7.79
CA ALA A 69 -1.89 0.06 8.04
C ALA A 69 -2.23 -0.13 9.52
N LYS A 70 -1.30 0.17 10.43
CA LYS A 70 -1.53 0.14 11.87
C LYS A 70 -2.67 1.08 12.29
N ALA A 71 -2.67 2.31 11.78
CA ALA A 71 -3.72 3.28 12.07
C ALA A 71 -5.10 2.78 11.59
N ILE A 72 -5.17 2.18 10.41
CA ILE A 72 -6.41 1.59 9.87
C ILE A 72 -6.89 0.43 10.74
N ARG A 73 -6.01 -0.44 11.22
CA ARG A 73 -6.38 -1.54 12.13
C ARG A 73 -6.96 -1.01 13.43
N VAL A 74 -6.34 0.01 14.04
CA VAL A 74 -6.86 0.65 15.26
C VAL A 74 -8.26 1.24 15.03
N LYS A 75 -8.46 1.90 13.90
CA LYS A 75 -9.79 2.43 13.53
C LYS A 75 -10.82 1.32 13.31
N ALA A 76 -10.41 0.20 12.74
CA ALA A 76 -11.29 -0.95 12.54
C ALA A 76 -11.72 -1.58 13.88
N GLU A 77 -10.82 -1.68 14.84
CA GLU A 77 -11.14 -2.16 16.20
C GLU A 77 -12.18 -1.27 16.90
N LYS A 78 -12.20 0.02 16.58
CA LYS A 78 -13.17 1.00 17.06
C LYS A 78 -14.47 1.02 16.24
N GLY A 79 -14.61 0.19 15.24
CA GLY A 79 -15.78 0.14 14.36
C GLY A 79 -15.90 1.32 13.38
N LEU A 80 -14.83 2.10 13.19
CA LEU A 80 -14.85 3.30 12.34
C LEU A 80 -14.61 3.00 10.87
N VAL A 81 -13.94 1.89 10.56
CA VAL A 81 -13.63 1.44 9.20
C VAL A 81 -13.73 -0.07 9.10
N ASN A 82 -13.85 -0.57 7.88
CA ASN A 82 -13.78 -2.00 7.59
C ASN A 82 -12.46 -2.31 6.87
N LEU A 83 -11.68 -3.26 7.40
CA LEU A 83 -10.41 -3.67 6.77
C LEU A 83 -10.58 -4.19 5.34
N GLN A 84 -11.74 -4.75 5.03
CA GLN A 84 -12.07 -5.22 3.67
C GLN A 84 -12.13 -4.08 2.63
N ASP A 85 -12.22 -2.84 3.08
CA ASP A 85 -12.14 -1.66 2.20
C ASP A 85 -10.70 -1.32 1.78
N PHE A 86 -9.71 -1.95 2.40
CA PHE A 86 -8.28 -1.71 2.19
C PHE A 86 -7.52 -3.00 1.86
N PRO A 87 -7.94 -3.79 0.86
CA PRO A 87 -7.33 -5.10 0.60
C PRO A 87 -5.86 -5.01 0.18
N LEU A 88 -5.48 -4.02 -0.63
CA LEU A 88 -4.09 -3.86 -1.06
C LEU A 88 -3.20 -3.38 0.09
N LEU A 89 -3.63 -2.39 0.85
CA LEU A 89 -2.91 -1.88 2.01
C LEU A 89 -2.68 -2.98 3.06
N MET A 90 -3.70 -3.79 3.34
CA MET A 90 -3.58 -4.90 4.27
C MET A 90 -2.61 -5.98 3.76
N HIS A 91 -2.63 -6.26 2.46
CA HIS A 91 -1.67 -7.20 1.87
C HIS A 91 -0.23 -6.68 1.92
N ILE A 92 -0.01 -5.39 1.65
CA ILE A 92 1.30 -4.75 1.80
C ILE A 92 1.79 -4.87 3.25
N ASP A 93 0.91 -4.64 4.21
CA ASP A 93 1.24 -4.80 5.64
C ASP A 93 1.65 -6.24 5.99
N GLU A 94 0.95 -7.25 5.46
CA GLU A 94 1.31 -8.66 5.64
C GLU A 94 2.69 -9.00 5.05
N ILE A 95 3.02 -8.44 3.89
CA ILE A 95 4.35 -8.61 3.28
C ILE A 95 5.42 -8.03 4.19
N ILE A 96 5.19 -6.83 4.74
CA ILE A 96 6.17 -6.11 5.56
C ILE A 96 6.33 -6.74 6.94
N THR A 97 5.22 -7.06 7.61
CA THR A 97 5.23 -7.48 9.01
C THR A 97 5.29 -8.99 9.20
N GLN A 98 4.67 -9.77 8.30
CA GLN A 98 4.57 -11.22 8.38
C GLN A 98 5.47 -11.93 7.36
N LYS A 99 6.22 -11.18 6.56
CA LYS A 99 7.13 -11.71 5.53
C LYS A 99 6.45 -12.61 4.50
N LYS A 100 5.15 -12.37 4.25
CA LYS A 100 4.40 -13.13 3.26
C LYS A 100 4.90 -12.84 1.85
N PRO A 101 4.83 -13.81 0.93
CA PRO A 101 5.11 -13.57 -0.49
C PRO A 101 4.02 -12.69 -1.10
N VAL A 102 4.36 -12.04 -2.22
CA VAL A 102 3.39 -11.26 -2.99
C VAL A 102 2.32 -12.18 -3.57
N ASN A 103 1.08 -11.89 -3.23
CA ASN A 103 -0.10 -12.53 -3.80
C ASN A 103 -1.23 -11.48 -3.84
N ILE A 104 -1.23 -10.66 -4.88
CA ILE A 104 -2.16 -9.54 -4.99
C ILE A 104 -3.61 -10.02 -4.91
N PRO A 105 -4.42 -9.45 -4.01
CA PRO A 105 -5.80 -9.89 -3.78
C PRO A 105 -6.75 -9.35 -4.86
N TRP A 106 -6.53 -9.76 -6.11
CA TRP A 106 -7.28 -9.27 -7.27
C TRP A 106 -8.79 -9.42 -7.11
N GLU A 107 -9.24 -10.51 -6.52
CA GLU A 107 -10.67 -10.81 -6.31
C GLU A 107 -11.32 -9.90 -5.26
N SER A 108 -10.51 -9.32 -4.37
CA SER A 108 -10.99 -8.41 -3.34
C SER A 108 -11.16 -6.98 -3.84
N PHE A 109 -10.70 -6.67 -5.05
CA PHE A 109 -10.86 -5.35 -5.65
C PHE A 109 -12.26 -5.23 -6.24
N THR A 110 -13.10 -4.44 -5.58
CA THR A 110 -14.43 -4.13 -6.08
C THR A 110 -14.38 -2.95 -7.04
N PHE A 111 -14.88 -3.16 -8.24
CA PHE A 111 -15.10 -2.08 -9.20
C PHE A 111 -16.56 -1.66 -9.12
N GLU A 112 -16.83 -0.43 -8.66
CA GLU A 112 -18.15 0.14 -8.84
C GLU A 112 -18.34 0.36 -10.34
N ARG A 113 -19.38 -0.22 -10.88
CA ARG A 113 -19.82 0.13 -12.21
C ARG A 113 -20.38 1.56 -12.12
N ALA A 114 -19.83 2.41 -12.92
CA ALA A 114 -20.33 3.76 -13.05
C ALA A 114 -21.77 3.74 -13.58
#